data_b99ba0329974306ea6374350984567fd
#
_entry.id   b99ba0329974306ea6374350984567fd
#
_cell.length_a   1.000
_cell.length_b   1.000
_cell.length_c   1.000
_cell.angle_alpha   90.00
_cell.angle_beta   90.00
_cell.angle_gamma   90.00
#
_symmetry.space_group_name_H-M   'P 1'
#
loop_
_entity.id
_entity.type
_entity.pdbx_description
1 polymer ?
#
loop_
_entity_poly.entity_id
_entity_poly.type
_entity_poly.pdbx_seq_one_letter_code
_entity_poly.pdbx_strand_id
1 'polypeptide(L)'
;MNTRQPDSGNGAGSPSLSSQRSPEEIEADIGRTREDLDDTLDALKSRLSPSQRMREATDSVRQLGRRAAQAATPLAPYITTMIRIDHTHVLALFRRVRPWTSASRKRALMTNACLALDVHAQLEEEIFYPALRKVLGNNEILDKSVPEHNEMRELIRVLRGKNVEAADYDATVHALMRVVLHHVADEESMLLPRAEMLLGDQLAGLGMQMTRRRMELLRPHVKEVVMTTARSFPVATAAAAAGLLAVGWMLLRPGSRTPTR
;
A
#
# COMPACT_ATOMS: atom_id res chain seq x y z
N MET A 1 -74.68 -19.44 -7.60
CA MET A 1 -74.00 -18.48 -6.74
C MET A 1 -72.50 -18.72 -6.91
N ASN A 2 -71.85 -17.69 -7.31
CA ASN A 2 -70.55 -17.53 -7.94
C ASN A 2 -69.36 -17.74 -6.95
N THR A 3 -68.47 -18.65 -7.20
CA THR A 3 -67.18 -18.73 -6.50
C THR A 3 -66.05 -18.76 -7.53
N ARG A 4 -65.40 -17.62 -7.66
CA ARG A 4 -64.17 -17.43 -8.44
C ARG A 4 -62.97 -17.99 -7.68
N GLN A 5 -62.24 -18.85 -8.34
CA GLN A 5 -60.94 -19.36 -7.95
C GLN A 5 -59.88 -18.35 -8.42
N PRO A 6 -58.84 -18.02 -7.61
CA PRO A 6 -57.71 -17.27 -8.12
C PRO A 6 -56.59 -18.18 -8.61
N ASP A 7 -56.13 -17.86 -9.79
CA ASP A 7 -55.07 -18.51 -10.53
C ASP A 7 -53.70 -18.20 -9.88
N SER A 8 -52.93 -19.25 -9.60
CA SER A 8 -51.58 -19.17 -9.03
C SER A 8 -50.56 -19.38 -10.13
N GLY A 9 -50.13 -18.28 -10.75
CA GLY A 9 -48.98 -18.27 -11.67
C GLY A 9 -47.69 -18.01 -10.92
N ASN A 10 -47.00 -19.07 -10.53
CA ASN A 10 -45.66 -19.01 -9.98
C ASN A 10 -44.63 -19.11 -11.13
N GLY A 11 -44.12 -17.97 -11.57
CA GLY A 11 -43.04 -17.87 -12.54
C GLY A 11 -41.76 -17.43 -11.86
N ALA A 12 -41.06 -18.37 -11.22
CA ALA A 12 -39.71 -18.13 -10.75
C ALA A 12 -38.75 -18.06 -11.94
N GLY A 13 -38.48 -16.85 -12.40
CA GLY A 13 -37.39 -16.58 -13.35
C GLY A 13 -36.04 -16.66 -12.63
N SER A 14 -35.31 -17.73 -12.91
CA SER A 14 -33.89 -17.82 -12.51
C SER A 14 -33.10 -16.66 -13.10
N PRO A 15 -32.20 -16.01 -12.35
CA PRO A 15 -31.31 -15.01 -12.92
C PRO A 15 -30.31 -15.71 -13.86
N SER A 16 -30.38 -15.38 -15.14
CA SER A 16 -29.44 -15.85 -16.16
C SER A 16 -28.05 -15.28 -15.85
N LEU A 17 -27.17 -16.14 -15.37
CA LEU A 17 -25.72 -15.96 -15.36
C LEU A 17 -25.22 -15.96 -16.80
N SER A 18 -24.61 -14.87 -17.20
CA SER A 18 -23.66 -14.63 -18.30
C SER A 18 -24.05 -13.44 -19.18
N SER A 19 -23.86 -12.25 -18.65
CA SER A 19 -23.50 -11.13 -19.52
C SER A 19 -21.97 -11.15 -19.63
N GLN A 20 -21.43 -11.88 -20.60
CA GLN A 20 -20.05 -11.68 -21.04
C GLN A 20 -19.99 -10.29 -21.65
N ARG A 21 -19.30 -9.38 -20.98
CA ARG A 21 -19.08 -8.01 -21.47
C ARG A 21 -18.32 -8.08 -22.80
N SER A 22 -18.71 -7.26 -23.76
CA SER A 22 -18.01 -7.17 -25.03
C SER A 22 -16.59 -6.61 -24.83
N PRO A 23 -15.63 -6.92 -25.72
CA PRO A 23 -14.30 -6.32 -25.69
C PRO A 23 -14.34 -4.79 -25.65
N GLU A 24 -15.30 -4.17 -26.33
CA GLU A 24 -15.50 -2.71 -26.34
C GLU A 24 -16.01 -2.17 -24.99
N GLU A 25 -16.87 -2.90 -24.30
CA GLU A 25 -17.30 -2.54 -22.94
C GLU A 25 -16.15 -2.65 -21.94
N ILE A 26 -15.27 -3.63 -22.12
CA ILE A 26 -14.06 -3.81 -21.30
C ILE A 26 -13.05 -2.68 -21.57
N GLU A 27 -12.85 -2.31 -22.84
CA GLU A 27 -11.98 -1.18 -23.19
C GLU A 27 -12.51 0.16 -22.68
N ALA A 28 -13.83 0.38 -22.76
CA ALA A 28 -14.47 1.56 -22.21
C ALA A 28 -14.39 1.60 -20.66
N ASP A 29 -14.47 0.46 -19.99
CA ASP A 29 -14.32 0.34 -18.53
C ASP A 29 -12.87 0.56 -18.09
N ILE A 30 -11.90 0.09 -18.89
CA ILE A 30 -10.47 0.37 -18.71
C ILE A 30 -10.20 1.86 -18.92
N GLY A 31 -10.83 2.48 -19.93
CA GLY A 31 -10.73 3.93 -20.19
C GLY A 31 -11.21 4.74 -18.98
N ARG A 32 -12.40 4.47 -18.49
CA ARG A 32 -12.99 5.13 -17.31
C ARG A 32 -12.13 4.91 -16.05
N THR A 33 -11.65 3.68 -15.83
CA THR A 33 -10.81 3.37 -14.66
C THR A 33 -9.47 4.10 -14.72
N ARG A 34 -8.96 4.39 -15.92
CA ARG A 34 -7.73 5.21 -16.10
C ARG A 34 -8.00 6.68 -15.82
N GLU A 35 -9.11 7.23 -16.31
CA GLU A 35 -9.50 8.61 -16.02
C GLU A 35 -9.75 8.80 -14.51
N ASP A 36 -10.48 7.91 -13.86
CA ASP A 36 -10.70 7.93 -12.41
C ASP A 36 -9.37 7.81 -11.63
N LEU A 37 -8.44 7.00 -12.14
CA LEU A 37 -7.11 6.84 -11.54
C LEU A 37 -6.27 8.12 -11.70
N ASP A 38 -6.29 8.73 -12.88
CA ASP A 38 -5.55 9.97 -13.14
C ASP A 38 -6.16 11.15 -12.34
N ASP A 39 -7.48 11.25 -12.24
CA ASP A 39 -8.16 12.23 -11.42
C ASP A 39 -7.87 12.04 -9.93
N THR A 40 -7.90 10.80 -9.45
CA THR A 40 -7.55 10.47 -8.06
C THR A 40 -6.07 10.75 -7.77
N LEU A 41 -5.19 10.48 -8.75
CA LEU A 41 -3.77 10.77 -8.65
C LEU A 41 -3.48 12.28 -8.70
N ASP A 42 -4.23 13.04 -9.46
CA ASP A 42 -4.09 14.50 -9.51
C ASP A 42 -4.71 15.17 -8.29
N ALA A 43 -5.82 14.65 -7.75
CA ALA A 43 -6.35 15.04 -6.45
C ALA A 43 -5.36 14.70 -5.30
N LEU A 44 -4.71 13.54 -5.34
CA LEU A 44 -3.62 13.18 -4.43
C LEU A 44 -2.39 14.07 -4.62
N LYS A 45 -1.98 14.38 -5.86
CA LYS A 45 -0.88 15.33 -6.14
C LYS A 45 -1.18 16.74 -5.62
N SER A 46 -2.41 17.22 -5.80
CA SER A 46 -2.82 18.55 -5.33
C SER A 46 -2.82 18.65 -3.81
N ARG A 47 -3.24 17.58 -3.12
CA ARG A 47 -3.19 17.45 -1.65
C ARG A 47 -1.79 17.12 -1.12
N LEU A 48 -0.92 16.56 -1.97
CA LEU A 48 0.46 16.19 -1.68
C LEU A 48 1.47 17.17 -2.29
N SER A 49 1.05 18.43 -2.51
CA SER A 49 1.90 19.49 -3.07
C SER A 49 3.29 19.48 -2.43
N PRO A 50 4.39 19.37 -3.21
CA PRO A 50 5.76 19.32 -2.68
C PRO A 50 6.10 20.52 -1.81
N SER A 51 5.47 21.67 -2.08
CA SER A 51 5.67 22.92 -1.34
C SER A 51 5.01 22.93 0.04
N GLN A 52 3.85 22.28 0.20
CA GLN A 52 3.22 22.09 1.51
C GLN A 52 3.95 21.03 2.31
N ARG A 53 4.30 19.88 1.70
CA ARG A 53 5.09 18.85 2.35
C ARG A 53 6.46 19.33 2.78
N MET A 54 7.12 20.19 2.00
CA MET A 54 8.42 20.73 2.35
C MET A 54 8.31 21.72 3.52
N ARG A 55 7.22 22.48 3.63
CA ARG A 55 6.97 23.36 4.79
C ARG A 55 6.59 22.55 6.02
N GLU A 56 5.67 21.58 5.90
CA GLU A 56 5.28 20.69 6.99
C GLU A 56 6.43 19.78 7.43
N ALA A 57 7.24 19.25 6.49
CA ALA A 57 8.44 18.50 6.81
C ALA A 57 9.50 19.40 7.48
N THR A 58 9.66 20.66 7.04
CA THR A 58 10.60 21.59 7.65
C THR A 58 10.15 22.03 9.04
N ASP A 59 8.86 22.23 9.25
CA ASP A 59 8.31 22.56 10.55
C ASP A 59 8.26 21.34 11.48
N SER A 60 7.99 20.17 10.95
CA SER A 60 8.09 18.90 11.68
C SER A 60 9.53 18.59 12.07
N VAL A 61 10.50 18.80 11.17
CA VAL A 61 11.94 18.67 11.46
C VAL A 61 12.41 19.69 12.50
N ARG A 62 11.92 20.92 12.45
CA ARG A 62 12.22 21.94 13.49
C ARG A 62 11.58 21.60 14.84
N GLN A 63 10.35 21.12 14.87
CA GLN A 63 9.71 20.63 16.09
C GLN A 63 10.38 19.35 16.60
N LEU A 64 10.76 18.44 15.70
CA LEU A 64 11.52 17.24 16.02
C LEU A 64 12.91 17.60 16.61
N GLY A 65 13.61 18.56 16.01
CA GLY A 65 14.89 19.05 16.53
C GLY A 65 14.79 19.64 17.94
N ARG A 66 13.69 20.29 18.27
CA ARG A 66 13.45 20.82 19.62
C ARG A 66 13.05 19.71 20.61
N ARG A 67 12.34 18.66 20.18
CA ARG A 67 11.95 17.51 21.02
C ARG A 67 13.08 16.48 21.15
N ALA A 68 13.89 16.28 20.12
CA ALA A 68 15.06 15.42 20.16
C ALA A 68 16.16 15.94 21.10
N ALA A 69 16.23 17.26 21.34
CA ALA A 69 17.10 17.84 22.35
C ALA A 69 16.63 17.56 23.78
N GLN A 70 15.42 17.06 23.97
CA GLN A 70 14.82 16.81 25.30
C GLN A 70 14.67 15.32 25.65
N ALA A 71 14.82 14.38 24.71
CA ALA A 71 14.71 12.95 25.00
C ALA A 71 15.65 12.15 24.09
N ALA A 72 16.67 11.55 24.65
CA ALA A 72 17.50 10.53 24.01
C ALA A 72 16.73 9.21 23.84
N THR A 73 15.53 9.28 23.24
CA THR A 73 14.75 8.11 22.82
C THR A 73 14.98 7.91 21.34
N PRO A 74 15.28 6.68 20.86
CA PRO A 74 15.42 6.45 19.43
C PRO A 74 14.14 6.89 18.72
N LEU A 75 14.28 7.70 17.67
CA LEU A 75 13.18 8.22 16.83
C LEU A 75 12.40 7.05 16.20
N ALA A 76 11.46 6.50 16.94
CA ALA A 76 10.53 5.54 16.39
C ALA A 76 9.55 6.28 15.47
N PRO A 77 9.39 5.88 14.21
CA PRO A 77 8.41 6.48 13.33
C PRO A 77 7.01 6.27 13.90
N TYR A 78 6.16 7.29 13.83
CA TYR A 78 4.76 7.15 14.20
C TYR A 78 4.09 6.11 13.32
N ILE A 79 3.16 5.32 13.89
CA ILE A 79 2.46 4.28 13.15
C ILE A 79 1.75 4.83 11.90
N THR A 80 1.12 6.01 12.00
CA THR A 80 0.47 6.67 10.86
C THR A 80 1.44 7.07 9.77
N THR A 81 2.66 7.47 10.12
CA THR A 81 3.73 7.74 9.14
C THR A 81 4.16 6.45 8.42
N MET A 82 4.26 5.34 9.14
CA MET A 82 4.61 4.05 8.53
C MET A 82 3.54 3.58 7.55
N ILE A 83 2.27 3.70 7.91
CA ILE A 83 1.13 3.37 7.05
C ILE A 83 1.18 4.21 5.77
N ARG A 84 1.35 5.54 5.86
CA ARG A 84 1.49 6.42 4.68
C ARG A 84 2.68 6.06 3.78
N ILE A 85 3.79 5.63 4.37
CA ILE A 85 4.95 5.16 3.60
C ILE A 85 4.59 3.89 2.83
N ASP A 86 3.86 2.96 3.43
CA ASP A 86 3.41 1.74 2.78
C ASP A 86 2.46 2.04 1.61
N HIS A 87 1.48 2.91 1.81
CA HIS A 87 0.59 3.40 0.76
C HIS A 87 1.39 3.98 -0.41
N THR A 88 2.30 4.92 -0.11
CA THR A 88 3.16 5.55 -1.12
C THR A 88 4.00 4.51 -1.88
N HIS A 89 4.52 3.50 -1.18
CA HIS A 89 5.32 2.44 -1.79
C HIS A 89 4.50 1.60 -2.76
N VAL A 90 3.33 1.13 -2.36
CA VAL A 90 2.44 0.31 -3.20
C VAL A 90 1.97 1.10 -4.42
N LEU A 91 1.54 2.35 -4.23
CA LEU A 91 1.13 3.22 -5.34
C LEU A 91 2.29 3.49 -6.32
N ALA A 92 3.52 3.61 -5.82
CA ALA A 92 4.70 3.76 -6.69
C ALA A 92 4.99 2.48 -7.49
N LEU A 93 4.72 1.29 -6.96
CA LEU A 93 4.82 0.03 -7.69
C LEU A 93 3.74 -0.04 -8.78
N PHE A 94 2.51 0.28 -8.46
CA PHE A 94 1.40 0.29 -9.41
C PHE A 94 1.65 1.24 -10.59
N ARG A 95 2.14 2.46 -10.33
CA ARG A 95 2.49 3.43 -11.37
C ARG A 95 3.52 2.92 -12.37
N ARG A 96 4.31 1.92 -12.02
CA ARG A 96 5.33 1.32 -12.90
C ARG A 96 4.78 0.21 -13.78
N VAL A 97 3.60 -0.31 -13.49
CA VAL A 97 2.91 -1.27 -14.35
C VAL A 97 2.27 -0.50 -15.49
N ARG A 98 2.84 -0.62 -16.69
CA ARG A 98 2.37 0.03 -17.92
C ARG A 98 2.06 -1.02 -18.98
N PRO A 99 1.24 -0.73 -20.00
CA PRO A 99 0.93 -1.68 -21.08
C PRO A 99 2.20 -2.26 -21.74
N TRP A 100 3.26 -1.45 -21.84
CA TRP A 100 4.55 -1.85 -22.44
C TRP A 100 5.56 -2.41 -21.41
N THR A 101 5.17 -2.64 -20.16
CA THR A 101 6.05 -3.26 -19.16
C THR A 101 6.25 -4.72 -19.52
N SER A 102 7.51 -5.18 -19.62
CA SER A 102 7.81 -6.58 -19.92
C SER A 102 7.21 -7.53 -18.86
N ALA A 103 6.81 -8.73 -19.28
CA ALA A 103 6.18 -9.73 -18.42
C ALA A 103 7.01 -10.02 -17.15
N SER A 104 8.34 -10.16 -17.28
CA SER A 104 9.21 -10.42 -16.12
C SER A 104 9.23 -9.26 -15.13
N ARG A 105 9.25 -8.01 -15.63
CA ARG A 105 9.22 -6.82 -14.79
C ARG A 105 7.85 -6.61 -14.17
N LYS A 106 6.77 -6.83 -14.92
CA LYS A 106 5.39 -6.79 -14.43
C LYS A 106 5.21 -7.79 -13.29
N ARG A 107 5.67 -9.01 -13.47
CA ARG A 107 5.67 -10.03 -12.40
C ARG A 107 6.42 -9.57 -11.16
N ALA A 108 7.64 -9.04 -11.28
CA ALA A 108 8.43 -8.57 -10.15
C ALA A 108 7.75 -7.41 -9.41
N LEU A 109 7.17 -6.44 -10.13
CA LEU A 109 6.41 -5.33 -9.55
C LEU A 109 5.20 -5.83 -8.76
N MET A 110 4.42 -6.75 -9.36
CA MET A 110 3.23 -7.28 -8.69
C MET A 110 3.56 -8.20 -7.53
N THR A 111 4.64 -9.00 -7.60
CA THR A 111 5.12 -9.79 -6.45
C THR A 111 5.46 -8.89 -5.25
N ASN A 112 6.19 -7.78 -5.50
CA ASN A 112 6.50 -6.80 -4.47
C ASN A 112 5.23 -6.12 -3.92
N ALA A 113 4.31 -5.70 -4.79
CA ALA A 113 3.08 -5.06 -4.38
C ALA A 113 2.20 -6.00 -3.53
N CYS A 114 2.03 -7.25 -3.97
CA CYS A 114 1.25 -8.24 -3.25
C CYS A 114 1.84 -8.56 -1.86
N LEU A 115 3.17 -8.71 -1.76
CA LEU A 115 3.81 -8.92 -0.46
C LEU A 115 3.70 -7.70 0.44
N ALA A 116 3.89 -6.49 -0.10
CA ALA A 116 3.74 -5.26 0.66
C ALA A 116 2.32 -5.10 1.21
N LEU A 117 1.29 -5.38 0.39
CA LEU A 117 -0.11 -5.33 0.78
C LEU A 117 -0.47 -6.36 1.85
N ASP A 118 -0.01 -7.61 1.72
CA ASP A 118 -0.26 -8.65 2.73
C ASP A 118 0.34 -8.26 4.09
N VAL A 119 1.58 -7.78 4.09
CA VAL A 119 2.26 -7.35 5.33
C VAL A 119 1.59 -6.11 5.92
N HIS A 120 1.23 -5.14 5.10
CA HIS A 120 0.55 -3.92 5.49
C HIS A 120 -0.80 -4.22 6.16
N ALA A 121 -1.67 -4.96 5.47
CA ALA A 121 -2.98 -5.34 5.98
C ALA A 121 -2.90 -6.12 7.31
N GLN A 122 -1.93 -7.03 7.42
CA GLN A 122 -1.73 -7.77 8.66
C GLN A 122 -1.26 -6.88 9.82
N LEU A 123 -0.37 -5.92 9.57
CA LEU A 123 0.11 -4.99 10.58
C LEU A 123 -0.99 -4.07 11.10
N GLU A 124 -1.89 -3.64 10.23
CA GLU A 124 -3.03 -2.82 10.62
C GLU A 124 -4.05 -3.62 11.42
N GLU A 125 -4.40 -4.80 10.98
CA GLU A 125 -5.33 -5.69 11.68
C GLU A 125 -4.82 -6.13 13.05
N GLU A 126 -3.52 -6.35 13.20
CA GLU A 126 -2.93 -6.79 14.48
C GLU A 126 -2.65 -5.62 15.45
N ILE A 127 -2.33 -4.42 14.94
CA ILE A 127 -1.80 -3.34 15.78
C ILE A 127 -2.62 -2.05 15.66
N PHE A 128 -2.83 -1.53 14.45
CA PHE A 128 -3.42 -0.21 14.24
C PHE A 128 -4.92 -0.20 14.52
N TYR A 129 -5.69 -1.07 13.89
CA TYR A 129 -7.14 -1.12 14.06
C TYR A 129 -7.57 -1.46 15.50
N PRO A 130 -6.93 -2.40 16.21
CA PRO A 130 -7.26 -2.64 17.61
C PRO A 130 -6.97 -1.44 18.52
N ALA A 131 -5.88 -0.70 18.26
CA ALA A 131 -5.57 0.51 19.01
C ALA A 131 -6.59 1.63 18.72
N LEU A 132 -6.93 1.83 17.44
CA LEU A 132 -7.89 2.85 17.03
C LEU A 132 -9.31 2.52 17.51
N ARG A 133 -9.71 1.25 17.46
CA ARG A 133 -11.02 0.76 17.94
C ARG A 133 -11.27 1.10 19.40
N LYS A 134 -10.24 1.02 20.24
CA LYS A 134 -10.35 1.33 21.69
C LYS A 134 -10.72 2.77 21.97
N VAL A 135 -10.29 3.70 21.11
CA VAL A 135 -10.51 5.14 21.30
C VAL A 135 -11.64 5.70 20.43
N LEU A 136 -11.90 5.08 19.29
CA LEU A 136 -12.90 5.52 18.33
C LEU A 136 -14.26 4.83 18.53
N GLY A 137 -14.29 3.62 19.09
CA GLY A 137 -15.49 2.79 19.19
C GLY A 137 -15.95 2.27 17.83
N ASN A 138 -17.28 2.20 17.65
CA ASN A 138 -17.88 1.78 16.37
C ASN A 138 -17.68 2.88 15.33
N ASN A 139 -17.14 2.50 14.17
CA ASN A 139 -16.87 3.41 13.08
C ASN A 139 -17.00 2.65 11.75
N GLU A 140 -17.84 3.15 10.88
CA GLU A 140 -18.19 2.50 9.61
C GLU A 140 -16.96 2.25 8.73
N ILE A 141 -16.04 3.23 8.64
CA ILE A 141 -14.83 3.10 7.82
C ILE A 141 -13.90 2.04 8.41
N LEU A 142 -13.71 2.05 9.72
CA LEU A 142 -12.91 1.02 10.39
C LEU A 142 -13.54 -0.37 10.29
N ASP A 143 -14.88 -0.46 10.25
CA ASP A 143 -15.61 -1.73 10.13
C ASP A 143 -15.48 -2.34 8.74
N LYS A 144 -15.36 -1.53 7.68
CA LYS A 144 -15.18 -2.01 6.31
C LYS A 144 -13.73 -2.29 5.93
N SER A 145 -12.73 -1.79 6.67
CA SER A 145 -11.31 -1.95 6.33
C SER A 145 -10.89 -3.43 6.26
N VAL A 146 -11.31 -4.28 7.22
CA VAL A 146 -11.01 -5.72 7.17
C VAL A 146 -11.69 -6.45 6.01
N PRO A 147 -12.99 -6.22 5.70
CA PRO A 147 -13.60 -6.69 4.45
C PRO A 147 -12.85 -6.29 3.18
N GLU A 148 -12.39 -5.04 3.07
CA GLU A 148 -11.58 -4.57 1.94
C GLU A 148 -10.22 -5.29 1.85
N HIS A 149 -9.56 -5.53 2.98
CA HIS A 149 -8.35 -6.36 3.04
C HIS A 149 -8.60 -7.79 2.57
N ASN A 150 -9.75 -8.37 2.89
CA ASN A 150 -10.10 -9.72 2.43
C ASN A 150 -10.31 -9.75 0.91
N GLU A 151 -10.92 -8.73 0.33
CA GLU A 151 -11.05 -8.58 -1.12
C GLU A 151 -9.66 -8.43 -1.77
N MET A 152 -8.77 -7.61 -1.22
CA MET A 152 -7.39 -7.49 -1.68
C MET A 152 -6.66 -8.84 -1.64
N ARG A 153 -6.77 -9.61 -0.54
CA ARG A 153 -6.14 -10.94 -0.40
C ARG A 153 -6.64 -11.93 -1.44
N GLU A 154 -7.93 -11.90 -1.75
CA GLU A 154 -8.48 -12.77 -2.80
C GLU A 154 -7.90 -12.41 -4.18
N LEU A 155 -7.84 -11.13 -4.53
CA LEU A 155 -7.21 -10.67 -5.77
C LEU A 155 -5.71 -11.00 -5.82
N ILE A 156 -5.00 -10.86 -4.70
CA ILE A 156 -3.59 -11.25 -4.55
C ILE A 156 -3.42 -12.75 -4.80
N ARG A 157 -4.30 -13.58 -4.22
CA ARG A 157 -4.29 -15.03 -4.40
C ARG A 157 -4.46 -15.40 -5.87
N VAL A 158 -5.41 -14.76 -6.55
CA VAL A 158 -5.64 -14.96 -7.99
C VAL A 158 -4.42 -14.55 -8.79
N LEU A 159 -3.83 -13.37 -8.54
CA LEU A 159 -2.63 -12.89 -9.24
C LEU A 159 -1.41 -13.80 -9.07
N ARG A 160 -1.21 -14.35 -7.87
CA ARG A 160 -0.10 -15.29 -7.60
C ARG A 160 -0.23 -16.61 -8.38
N GLY A 161 -1.47 -17.06 -8.60
CA GLY A 161 -1.75 -18.28 -9.36
C GLY A 161 -1.81 -18.10 -10.87
N LYS A 162 -1.83 -16.84 -11.36
CA LYS A 162 -2.07 -16.52 -12.77
C LYS A 162 -0.78 -16.31 -13.55
N ASN A 163 -0.76 -16.78 -14.80
CA ASN A 163 0.34 -16.43 -15.70
C ASN A 163 0.26 -14.93 -16.05
N VAL A 164 1.39 -14.23 -15.96
CA VAL A 164 1.48 -12.79 -16.27
C VAL A 164 1.14 -12.46 -17.74
N GLU A 165 1.24 -13.43 -18.64
CA GLU A 165 0.90 -13.30 -20.05
C GLU A 165 -0.55 -13.68 -20.36
N ALA A 166 -1.33 -14.11 -19.36
CA ALA A 166 -2.75 -14.38 -19.55
C ALA A 166 -3.50 -13.10 -19.92
N ALA A 167 -4.45 -13.22 -20.86
CA ALA A 167 -5.21 -12.07 -21.38
C ALA A 167 -5.93 -11.25 -20.30
N ASP A 168 -6.33 -11.90 -19.21
CA ASP A 168 -7.05 -11.29 -18.10
C ASP A 168 -6.16 -10.94 -16.89
N TYR A 169 -4.83 -11.05 -17.02
CA TYR A 169 -3.91 -10.70 -15.93
C TYR A 169 -3.99 -9.21 -15.60
N ASP A 170 -3.93 -8.36 -16.60
CA ASP A 170 -3.97 -6.90 -16.41
C ASP A 170 -5.33 -6.46 -15.86
N ALA A 171 -6.43 -7.08 -16.23
CA ALA A 171 -7.74 -6.82 -15.64
C ALA A 171 -7.76 -7.13 -14.13
N THR A 172 -7.12 -8.23 -13.72
CA THR A 172 -6.99 -8.58 -12.29
C THR A 172 -6.09 -7.56 -11.54
N VAL A 173 -5.00 -7.11 -12.17
CA VAL A 173 -4.14 -6.05 -11.61
C VAL A 173 -4.94 -4.76 -11.41
N HIS A 174 -5.73 -4.34 -12.40
CA HIS A 174 -6.56 -3.13 -12.28
C HIS A 174 -7.65 -3.28 -11.20
N ALA A 175 -8.25 -4.47 -11.06
CA ALA A 175 -9.19 -4.74 -9.98
C ALA A 175 -8.52 -4.55 -8.61
N LEU A 176 -7.32 -5.11 -8.41
CA LEU A 176 -6.55 -4.92 -7.18
C LEU A 176 -6.21 -3.44 -6.95
N MET A 177 -5.73 -2.73 -7.99
CA MET A 177 -5.44 -1.30 -7.89
C MET A 177 -6.64 -0.49 -7.41
N ARG A 178 -7.83 -0.76 -7.95
CA ARG A 178 -9.06 -0.05 -7.59
C ARG A 178 -9.43 -0.25 -6.12
N VAL A 179 -9.41 -1.49 -5.63
CA VAL A 179 -9.70 -1.79 -4.22
C VAL A 179 -8.70 -1.09 -3.31
N VAL A 180 -7.40 -1.19 -3.62
CA VAL A 180 -6.33 -0.54 -2.84
C VAL A 180 -6.49 0.98 -2.83
N LEU A 181 -6.80 1.60 -3.97
CA LEU A 181 -6.96 3.06 -4.05
C LEU A 181 -8.14 3.54 -3.20
N HIS A 182 -9.26 2.82 -3.22
CA HIS A 182 -10.42 3.15 -2.41
C HIS A 182 -10.10 3.07 -0.92
N HIS A 183 -9.52 1.96 -0.50
CA HIS A 183 -9.08 1.73 0.87
C HIS A 183 -8.10 2.82 1.36
N VAL A 184 -7.03 3.09 0.60
CA VAL A 184 -6.05 4.14 0.92
C VAL A 184 -6.71 5.51 1.03
N ALA A 185 -7.64 5.84 0.14
CA ALA A 185 -8.32 7.14 0.17
C ALA A 185 -9.12 7.32 1.46
N ASP A 186 -9.83 6.32 1.92
CA ASP A 186 -10.61 6.35 3.16
C ASP A 186 -9.71 6.44 4.39
N GLU A 187 -8.63 5.68 4.44
CA GLU A 187 -7.70 5.75 5.56
C GLU A 187 -6.98 7.09 5.63
N GLU A 188 -6.39 7.55 4.54
CA GLU A 188 -5.64 8.81 4.49
C GLU A 188 -6.51 10.02 4.82
N SER A 189 -7.79 10.00 4.39
CA SER A 189 -8.69 11.13 4.59
C SER A 189 -9.43 11.09 5.92
N MET A 190 -9.68 9.92 6.50
CA MET A 190 -10.57 9.76 7.64
C MET A 190 -9.92 9.08 8.85
N LEU A 191 -9.27 7.91 8.69
CA LEU A 191 -8.79 7.14 9.82
C LEU A 191 -7.46 7.66 10.36
N LEU A 192 -6.49 7.94 9.51
CA LEU A 192 -5.16 8.41 9.94
C LEU A 192 -5.20 9.77 10.64
N PRO A 193 -5.93 10.80 10.15
CA PRO A 193 -6.08 12.05 10.87
C PRO A 193 -6.76 11.88 12.25
N ARG A 194 -7.77 11.02 12.34
CA ARG A 194 -8.43 10.72 13.62
C ARG A 194 -7.51 9.99 14.59
N ALA A 195 -6.72 9.02 14.07
CA ALA A 195 -5.72 8.32 14.87
C ALA A 195 -4.67 9.29 15.45
N GLU A 196 -4.21 10.25 14.65
CA GLU A 196 -3.26 11.27 15.11
C GLU A 196 -3.81 12.12 16.24
N MET A 197 -5.09 12.48 16.16
CA MET A 197 -5.76 13.24 17.22
C MET A 197 -6.00 12.42 18.48
N LEU A 198 -6.45 11.16 18.33
CA LEU A 198 -6.94 10.35 19.44
C LEU A 198 -5.87 9.52 20.13
N LEU A 199 -4.86 9.04 19.38
CA LEU A 199 -3.79 8.18 19.92
C LEU A 199 -2.57 8.96 20.39
N GLY A 200 -2.36 10.21 19.93
CA GLY A 200 -1.36 11.14 20.46
C GLY A 200 -0.01 10.48 20.80
N ASP A 201 0.30 10.43 22.10
CA ASP A 201 1.56 9.89 22.61
C ASP A 201 1.74 8.37 22.36
N GLN A 202 0.69 7.64 22.04
CA GLN A 202 0.76 6.20 21.76
C GLN A 202 1.33 5.91 20.35
N LEU A 203 1.28 6.87 19.42
CA LEU A 203 1.67 6.69 18.01
C LEU A 203 3.10 6.16 17.85
N ALA A 204 4.05 6.64 18.64
CA ALA A 204 5.44 6.19 18.61
C ALA A 204 5.59 4.75 19.14
N GLY A 205 4.91 4.42 20.23
CA GLY A 205 4.90 3.08 20.80
C GLY A 205 4.29 2.05 19.85
N LEU A 206 3.18 2.40 19.21
CA LEU A 206 2.54 1.57 18.17
C LEU A 206 3.45 1.42 16.93
N GLY A 207 4.15 2.47 16.53
CA GLY A 207 5.13 2.41 15.44
C GLY A 207 6.30 1.48 15.74
N MET A 208 6.79 1.43 16.97
CA MET A 208 7.80 0.44 17.39
C MET A 208 7.28 -0.99 17.32
N GLN A 209 6.04 -1.24 17.77
CA GLN A 209 5.39 -2.55 17.69
C GLN A 209 5.24 -2.99 16.23
N MET A 210 4.74 -2.08 15.38
CA MET A 210 4.59 -2.31 13.94
C MET A 210 5.94 -2.62 13.28
N THR A 211 7.01 -1.90 13.62
CA THR A 211 8.37 -2.13 13.11
C THR A 211 8.85 -3.53 13.46
N ARG A 212 8.74 -3.93 14.73
CA ARG A 212 9.13 -5.27 15.19
C ARG A 212 8.36 -6.35 14.45
N ARG A 213 7.04 -6.21 14.40
CA ARG A 213 6.17 -7.19 13.74
C ARG A 213 6.44 -7.29 12.24
N ARG A 214 6.69 -6.17 11.57
CA ARG A 214 7.11 -6.14 10.16
C ARG A 214 8.38 -6.94 9.91
N MET A 215 9.39 -6.82 10.76
CA MET A 215 10.63 -7.60 10.64
C MET A 215 10.37 -9.09 10.76
N GLU A 216 9.48 -9.51 11.65
CA GLU A 216 9.08 -10.91 11.80
C GLU A 216 8.38 -11.42 10.53
N LEU A 217 7.41 -10.67 10.00
CA LEU A 217 6.65 -11.03 8.80
C LEU A 217 7.52 -11.07 7.54
N LEU A 218 8.49 -10.17 7.43
CA LEU A 218 9.39 -10.13 6.26
C LEU A 218 10.54 -11.13 6.33
N ARG A 219 10.89 -11.65 7.51
CA ARG A 219 12.01 -12.59 7.67
C ARG A 219 11.98 -13.77 6.69
N PRO A 220 10.87 -14.49 6.48
CA PRO A 220 10.80 -15.60 5.53
C PRO A 220 10.94 -15.14 4.07
N HIS A 221 10.65 -13.89 3.77
CA HIS A 221 10.59 -13.32 2.42
C HIS A 221 11.83 -12.51 2.02
N VAL A 222 12.89 -12.46 2.85
CA VAL A 222 14.07 -11.62 2.61
C VAL A 222 14.68 -11.86 1.23
N LYS A 223 14.84 -13.12 0.83
CA LYS A 223 15.42 -13.46 -0.50
C LYS A 223 14.52 -12.97 -1.64
N GLU A 224 13.21 -13.15 -1.51
CA GLU A 224 12.23 -12.71 -2.50
C GLU A 224 12.20 -11.18 -2.61
N VAL A 225 12.17 -10.49 -1.47
CA VAL A 225 12.22 -9.02 -1.40
C VAL A 225 13.46 -8.48 -2.09
N VAL A 226 14.64 -9.01 -1.79
CA VAL A 226 15.90 -8.57 -2.42
C VAL A 226 15.87 -8.77 -3.92
N MET A 227 15.48 -9.95 -4.39
CA MET A 227 15.46 -10.28 -5.82
C MET A 227 14.43 -9.45 -6.61
N THR A 228 13.23 -9.29 -6.06
CA THR A 228 12.15 -8.55 -6.72
C THR A 228 12.39 -7.04 -6.67
N THR A 229 12.95 -6.52 -5.56
CA THR A 229 13.33 -5.11 -5.45
C THR A 229 14.44 -4.76 -6.45
N ALA A 230 15.47 -5.58 -6.59
CA ALA A 230 16.52 -5.39 -7.57
C ALA A 230 15.97 -5.32 -9.02
N ARG A 231 15.00 -6.18 -9.35
CA ARG A 231 14.33 -6.18 -10.67
C ARG A 231 13.37 -5.01 -10.87
N SER A 232 12.69 -4.59 -9.81
CA SER A 232 11.72 -3.48 -9.86
C SER A 232 12.40 -2.12 -9.94
N PHE A 233 13.55 -1.96 -9.25
CA PHE A 233 14.28 -0.70 -9.10
C PHE A 233 15.78 -0.86 -9.41
N PRO A 234 16.17 -1.27 -10.62
CA PRO A 234 17.56 -1.65 -10.92
C PRO A 234 18.57 -0.50 -10.66
N VAL A 235 18.21 0.73 -11.02
CA VAL A 235 19.09 1.90 -10.82
C VAL A 235 19.26 2.23 -9.34
N ALA A 236 18.16 2.23 -8.57
CA ALA A 236 18.22 2.52 -7.13
C ALA A 236 18.98 1.43 -6.37
N THR A 237 18.81 0.17 -6.75
CA THR A 237 19.52 -0.97 -6.16
C THR A 237 21.02 -0.90 -6.48
N ALA A 238 21.39 -0.58 -7.72
CA ALA A 238 22.77 -0.39 -8.11
C ALA A 238 23.42 0.79 -7.37
N ALA A 239 22.71 1.91 -7.23
CA ALA A 239 23.18 3.07 -6.47
C ALA A 239 23.37 2.75 -4.98
N ALA A 240 22.42 2.03 -4.37
CA ALA A 240 22.54 1.59 -2.98
C ALA A 240 23.72 0.63 -2.76
N ALA A 241 23.91 -0.34 -3.66
CA ALA A 241 25.05 -1.25 -3.62
C ALA A 241 26.38 -0.52 -3.76
N ALA A 242 26.48 0.42 -4.71
CA ALA A 242 27.67 1.26 -4.88
C ALA A 242 27.95 2.13 -3.65
N GLY A 243 26.91 2.71 -3.02
CA GLY A 243 27.03 3.46 -1.78
C GLY A 243 27.56 2.62 -0.62
N LEU A 244 27.04 1.41 -0.44
CA LEU A 244 27.53 0.48 0.59
C LEU A 244 28.98 0.06 0.37
N LEU A 245 29.38 -0.18 -0.88
CA LEU A 245 30.76 -0.50 -1.25
C LEU A 245 31.70 0.68 -0.98
N ALA A 246 31.28 1.90 -1.30
CA ALA A 246 32.07 3.10 -1.04
C ALA A 246 32.26 3.34 0.47
N VAL A 247 31.22 3.16 1.28
CA VAL A 247 31.32 3.27 2.75
C VAL A 247 32.22 2.17 3.31
N GLY A 248 32.03 0.92 2.86
CA GLY A 248 32.88 -0.21 3.27
C GLY A 248 34.35 0.03 2.93
N TRP A 249 34.63 0.55 1.72
CA TRP A 249 36.01 0.88 1.31
C TRP A 249 36.59 2.04 2.15
N MET A 250 35.78 3.06 2.49
CA MET A 250 36.20 4.17 3.33
C MET A 250 36.53 3.73 4.77
N LEU A 251 35.77 2.79 5.32
CA LEU A 251 35.98 2.23 6.66
C LEU A 251 37.18 1.28 6.72
N LEU A 252 37.48 0.59 5.61
CA LEU A 252 38.61 -0.35 5.51
C LEU A 252 39.93 0.29 5.07
N ARG A 253 39.94 1.59 4.70
CA ARG A 253 41.16 2.31 4.34
C ARG A 253 42.05 2.43 5.57
N PRO A 254 43.31 1.88 5.55
CA PRO A 254 44.25 2.13 6.62
C PRO A 254 44.56 3.63 6.63
N GLY A 255 44.31 4.25 7.77
CA GLY A 255 44.59 5.68 7.94
C GLY A 255 46.04 5.98 7.56
N SER A 256 46.24 6.85 6.56
CA SER A 256 47.56 7.38 6.24
C SER A 256 48.06 8.13 7.46
N ARG A 257 48.93 7.46 8.22
CA ARG A 257 49.71 8.15 9.25
C ARG A 257 50.56 9.23 8.53
N THR A 258 50.22 10.46 8.73
CA THR A 258 51.09 11.58 8.36
C THR A 258 52.40 11.43 9.16
N PRO A 259 53.55 11.37 8.50
CA PRO A 259 54.83 11.41 9.22
C PRO A 259 55.01 12.81 9.78
N THR A 260 54.98 12.93 11.09
CA THR A 260 55.45 14.13 11.80
C THR A 260 56.94 14.28 11.55
N ARG A 261 57.32 15.39 10.95
CA ARG A 261 58.70 15.92 10.93
C ARG A 261 58.94 16.72 12.19
#